data_24c076eac52489adf950ba943ec64199
#
_entry.id   24c076eac52489adf950ba943ec64199
#
_cell.length_a   1.000
_cell.length_b   1.000
_cell.length_c   1.000
_cell.angle_alpha   90.00
_cell.angle_beta   90.00
_cell.angle_gamma   90.00
#
_symmetry.space_group_name_H-M   'P 1'
#
loop_
_entity.id
_entity.type
_entity.pdbx_description
1 polymer ?
#
loop_
_entity_poly.entity_id
_entity_poly.type
_entity_poly.pdbx_seq_one_letter_code
_entity_poly.pdbx_strand_id
1 'polypeptide(L)'
;MRLGLLLGLAACGLLFGQALAETTITGERDGKDIVTVRVTEATKSKQGLPIFPGISGKTAGAKGLSMLKVVIPPGGSAEPHVHKRFETTIYLIQGRVETRYGEGLKKSVVNEAGDFIFIPPDVPHQPVNLSTTEPAIAIVARNDPEEQEHVVLYPQKEAPKD
;
A
#
# COMPACT_ATOMS: atom_id res chain seq x y z
N MET A 1 -66.17 24.53 15.11
CA MET A 1 -64.80 24.18 15.52
C MET A 1 -64.38 22.93 14.73
N ARG A 2 -63.52 23.13 13.71
CA ARG A 2 -62.94 22.04 12.90
C ARG A 2 -61.48 21.87 13.27
N LEU A 3 -61.16 20.75 13.83
CA LEU A 3 -59.79 20.40 14.24
C LEU A 3 -59.12 19.75 13.02
N GLY A 4 -58.12 20.44 12.44
CA GLY A 4 -57.33 19.91 11.34
C GLY A 4 -56.15 19.07 11.86
N LEU A 5 -56.13 17.83 11.43
CA LEU A 5 -55.03 16.88 11.71
C LEU A 5 -53.95 17.04 10.65
N LEU A 6 -52.81 17.57 11.04
CA LEU A 6 -51.58 17.63 10.18
C LEU A 6 -50.83 16.31 10.33
N LEU A 7 -50.85 15.48 9.27
CA LEU A 7 -49.94 14.34 9.15
C LEU A 7 -48.55 14.88 8.71
N GLY A 8 -47.59 14.82 9.62
CA GLY A 8 -46.18 15.03 9.28
C GLY A 8 -45.59 13.73 8.71
N LEU A 9 -45.23 13.73 7.41
CA LEU A 9 -44.35 12.70 6.81
C LEU A 9 -42.93 12.92 7.33
N ALA A 10 -42.49 12.01 8.19
CA ALA A 10 -41.07 11.90 8.51
C ALA A 10 -40.35 11.16 7.37
N ALA A 11 -39.63 11.89 6.52
CA ALA A 11 -38.70 11.29 5.57
C ALA A 11 -37.49 10.75 6.32
N CYS A 12 -37.45 9.43 6.49
CA CYS A 12 -36.27 8.73 7.00
C CYS A 12 -35.24 8.68 5.89
N GLY A 13 -34.36 9.68 5.83
CA GLY A 13 -33.18 9.70 4.96
C GLY A 13 -32.18 8.68 5.48
N LEU A 14 -32.04 7.54 4.78
CA LEU A 14 -30.92 6.63 4.95
C LEU A 14 -29.66 7.35 4.50
N LEU A 15 -28.93 7.94 5.44
CA LEU A 15 -27.56 8.37 5.25
C LEU A 15 -26.69 7.11 5.15
N PHE A 16 -26.40 6.68 3.93
CA PHE A 16 -25.27 5.80 3.67
C PHE A 16 -24.01 6.60 3.98
N GLY A 17 -23.59 6.59 5.23
CA GLY A 17 -22.26 7.05 5.62
C GLY A 17 -21.24 6.16 4.95
N GLN A 18 -20.52 6.66 3.97
CA GLN A 18 -19.28 6.05 3.54
C GLN A 18 -18.34 6.09 4.75
N ALA A 19 -18.04 4.91 5.32
CA ALA A 19 -17.01 4.80 6.34
C ALA A 19 -15.70 5.25 5.70
N LEU A 20 -15.19 6.40 6.14
CA LEU A 20 -13.84 6.84 5.77
C LEU A 20 -12.85 5.84 6.36
N ALA A 21 -11.84 5.45 5.59
CA ALA A 21 -10.75 4.59 6.04
C ALA A 21 -10.26 5.05 7.42
N GLU A 22 -10.54 4.26 8.46
CA GLU A 22 -10.26 4.66 9.83
C GLU A 22 -8.81 4.30 10.16
N THR A 23 -7.93 5.30 10.07
CA THR A 23 -6.60 5.21 10.65
C THR A 23 -6.64 5.78 12.06
N THR A 24 -6.47 4.93 13.07
CA THR A 24 -6.37 5.36 14.46
C THR A 24 -4.91 5.53 14.85
N ILE A 25 -4.57 6.68 15.42
CA ILE A 25 -3.22 7.00 15.90
C ILE A 25 -3.31 7.21 17.42
N THR A 26 -2.48 6.51 18.17
CA THR A 26 -2.34 6.65 19.63
C THR A 26 -0.90 7.03 19.96
N GLY A 27 -0.72 7.98 20.87
CA GLY A 27 0.57 8.59 21.21
C GLY A 27 0.78 9.94 20.52
N GLU A 28 1.58 10.80 21.13
CA GLU A 28 1.93 12.11 20.58
C GLU A 28 3.08 11.99 19.58
N ARG A 29 3.01 12.71 18.48
CA ARG A 29 4.02 12.68 17.39
C ARG A 29 5.14 13.71 17.59
N ASP A 30 5.46 14.00 18.84
CA ASP A 30 6.48 15.00 19.24
C ASP A 30 7.90 14.41 19.31
N GLY A 31 8.06 13.12 19.05
CA GLY A 31 9.33 12.39 19.09
C GLY A 31 9.73 11.92 20.50
N LYS A 32 8.83 11.98 21.48
CA LYS A 32 9.08 11.52 22.86
C LYS A 32 8.23 10.32 23.23
N ASP A 33 7.06 10.18 22.61
CA ASP A 33 6.14 9.08 22.86
C ASP A 33 6.32 7.91 21.89
N ILE A 34 5.87 6.73 22.35
CA ILE A 34 5.68 5.59 21.46
C ILE A 34 4.35 5.79 20.71
N VAL A 35 4.43 5.87 19.39
CA VAL A 35 3.26 6.04 18.53
C VAL A 35 2.81 4.69 17.99
N THR A 36 1.52 4.38 18.16
CA THR A 36 0.87 3.23 17.56
C THR A 36 -0.08 3.67 16.47
N VAL A 37 0.06 3.10 15.27
CA VAL A 37 -0.81 3.35 14.12
C VAL A 37 -1.56 2.07 13.79
N ARG A 38 -2.90 2.13 13.79
CA ARG A 38 -3.78 1.04 13.37
C ARG A 38 -4.53 1.46 12.12
N VAL A 39 -4.30 0.71 11.04
CA VAL A 39 -4.95 0.93 9.75
C VAL A 39 -5.88 -0.23 9.46
N THR A 40 -7.16 0.02 9.32
CA THR A 40 -8.19 -1.00 9.08
C THR A 40 -8.55 -1.13 7.60
N GLU A 41 -8.35 -0.07 6.82
CA GLU A 41 -8.70 -0.06 5.40
C GLU A 41 -7.50 0.21 4.51
N ALA A 42 -7.50 -0.44 3.36
CA ALA A 42 -6.46 -0.25 2.36
C ALA A 42 -6.68 1.03 1.56
N THR A 43 -5.57 1.66 1.20
CA THR A 43 -5.53 2.70 0.15
C THR A 43 -4.84 2.15 -1.09
N LYS A 44 -5.06 2.75 -2.24
CA LYS A 44 -4.39 2.35 -3.48
C LYS A 44 -3.04 3.05 -3.59
N SER A 45 -1.98 2.29 -3.77
CA SER A 45 -0.64 2.82 -4.01
C SER A 45 -0.49 3.37 -5.44
N LYS A 46 0.58 4.14 -5.70
CA LYS A 46 0.93 4.62 -7.06
C LYS A 46 1.12 3.47 -8.05
N GLN A 47 1.68 2.35 -7.60
CA GLN A 47 1.88 1.15 -8.41
C GLN A 47 0.68 0.21 -8.46
N GLY A 48 -0.49 0.66 -8.01
CA GLY A 48 -1.78 0.02 -8.22
C GLY A 48 -2.20 -1.02 -7.17
N LEU A 49 -1.35 -1.34 -6.19
CA LEU A 49 -1.67 -2.33 -5.16
C LEU A 49 -2.40 -1.74 -3.94
N PRO A 50 -3.26 -2.52 -3.26
CA PRO A 50 -3.76 -2.19 -1.94
C PRO A 50 -2.63 -2.13 -0.92
N ILE A 51 -2.52 -1.01 -0.21
CA ILE A 51 -1.57 -0.81 0.89
C ILE A 51 -2.28 -0.34 2.14
N PHE A 52 -1.70 -0.68 3.29
CA PHE A 52 -2.13 -0.23 4.61
C PHE A 52 -0.97 0.60 5.19
N PRO A 53 -0.99 1.94 5.03
CA PRO A 53 0.07 2.82 5.47
C PRO A 53 0.17 2.82 7.00
N GLY A 54 1.23 2.23 7.54
CA GLY A 54 1.48 2.16 8.97
C GLY A 54 2.28 3.36 9.45
N ILE A 55 3.61 3.21 9.50
CA ILE A 55 4.52 4.24 10.00
C ILE A 55 5.01 5.11 8.84
N SER A 56 4.94 6.41 9.02
CA SER A 56 5.49 7.41 8.09
C SER A 56 5.67 8.75 8.80
N GLY A 57 6.23 9.73 8.12
CA GLY A 57 6.27 11.12 8.59
C GLY A 57 4.87 11.65 8.88
N LYS A 58 3.90 11.33 8.04
CA LYS A 58 2.51 11.75 8.16
C LYS A 58 1.77 11.09 9.33
N THR A 59 1.95 9.79 9.54
CA THR A 59 1.20 9.03 10.55
C THR A 59 1.85 9.07 11.93
N ALA A 60 3.15 8.85 12.00
CA ALA A 60 3.88 8.70 13.26
C ALA A 60 4.93 9.81 13.54
N GLY A 61 5.12 10.75 12.62
CA GLY A 61 6.16 11.78 12.74
C GLY A 61 7.57 11.22 12.49
N ALA A 62 7.69 10.05 11.86
CA ALA A 62 8.98 9.44 11.52
C ALA A 62 9.81 10.37 10.63
N LYS A 63 11.13 10.41 10.85
CA LYS A 63 12.04 11.32 10.12
C LYS A 63 12.90 10.62 9.08
N GLY A 64 13.09 9.31 9.20
CA GLY A 64 14.02 8.57 8.36
C GLY A 64 13.50 7.26 7.80
N LEU A 65 12.24 6.91 8.07
CA LEU A 65 11.69 5.64 7.59
C LEU A 65 10.18 5.68 7.41
N SER A 66 9.68 4.74 6.61
CA SER A 66 8.27 4.33 6.57
C SER A 66 8.14 2.81 6.64
N MET A 67 6.96 2.34 7.07
CA MET A 67 6.57 0.93 7.08
C MET A 67 5.10 0.79 6.76
N LEU A 68 4.78 -0.12 5.85
CA LEU A 68 3.41 -0.41 5.44
C LEU A 68 3.20 -1.92 5.24
N LYS A 69 1.96 -2.34 5.24
CA LYS A 69 1.55 -3.65 4.74
C LYS A 69 1.07 -3.49 3.30
N VAL A 70 1.50 -4.39 2.42
CA VAL A 70 1.01 -4.49 1.04
C VAL A 70 0.32 -5.83 0.83
N VAL A 71 -0.72 -5.82 0.00
CA VAL A 71 -1.43 -7.02 -0.44
C VAL A 71 -1.38 -7.08 -1.96
N ILE A 72 -0.88 -8.20 -2.51
CA ILE A 72 -0.94 -8.47 -3.94
C ILE A 72 -2.07 -9.48 -4.15
N PRO A 73 -3.18 -9.09 -4.78
CA PRO A 73 -4.32 -10.00 -5.01
C PRO A 73 -3.92 -11.26 -5.77
N PRO A 74 -4.74 -12.32 -5.74
CA PRO A 74 -4.53 -13.52 -6.55
C PRO A 74 -4.34 -13.16 -8.02
N GLY A 75 -3.27 -13.67 -8.65
CA GLY A 75 -2.90 -13.37 -10.04
C GLY A 75 -2.53 -11.91 -10.31
N GLY A 76 -2.49 -11.07 -9.26
CA GLY A 76 -2.20 -9.65 -9.39
C GLY A 76 -0.70 -9.34 -9.44
N SER A 77 -0.39 -8.10 -9.84
CA SER A 77 0.96 -7.56 -9.85
C SER A 77 0.94 -6.06 -9.56
N ALA A 78 2.07 -5.52 -9.11
CA ALA A 78 2.28 -4.08 -9.16
C ALA A 78 2.58 -3.62 -10.58
N GLU A 79 2.29 -2.34 -10.87
CA GLU A 79 2.91 -1.68 -12.01
C GLU A 79 4.44 -1.64 -11.81
N PRO A 80 5.22 -1.82 -12.88
CA PRO A 80 6.67 -1.63 -12.83
C PRO A 80 7.03 -0.25 -12.27
N HIS A 81 7.96 -0.21 -11.30
CA HIS A 81 8.31 1.04 -10.63
C HIS A 81 9.73 1.02 -10.06
N VAL A 82 10.17 2.19 -9.62
CA VAL A 82 11.42 2.40 -8.88
C VAL A 82 11.15 3.22 -7.62
N HIS A 83 11.95 3.00 -6.59
CA HIS A 83 12.04 3.87 -5.42
C HIS A 83 13.27 4.75 -5.56
N LYS A 84 13.04 6.03 -5.89
CA LYS A 84 14.12 6.96 -6.21
C LYS A 84 14.98 7.29 -4.98
N ARG A 85 16.27 6.90 -5.01
CA ARG A 85 17.29 7.18 -3.99
C ARG A 85 17.08 6.51 -2.63
N PHE A 86 16.07 5.65 -2.47
CA PHE A 86 15.74 5.01 -1.20
C PHE A 86 15.84 3.49 -1.28
N GLU A 87 16.34 2.92 -0.21
CA GLU A 87 16.39 1.47 0.00
C GLU A 87 15.03 0.95 0.44
N THR A 88 14.71 -0.25 0.01
CA THR A 88 13.47 -0.93 0.40
C THR A 88 13.80 -2.32 0.94
N THR A 89 13.25 -2.64 2.10
CA THR A 89 13.29 -3.99 2.66
C THR A 89 11.87 -4.52 2.76
N ILE A 90 11.72 -5.82 2.49
CA ILE A 90 10.43 -6.49 2.48
C ILE A 90 10.55 -7.79 3.28
N TYR A 91 9.56 -8.07 4.12
CA TYR A 91 9.35 -9.39 4.72
C TYR A 91 8.07 -9.98 4.16
N LEU A 92 8.16 -11.10 3.43
CA LEU A 92 7.02 -11.78 2.86
C LEU A 92 6.35 -12.65 3.93
N ILE A 93 5.14 -12.25 4.36
CA ILE A 93 4.38 -12.95 5.40
C ILE A 93 3.66 -14.16 4.83
N GLN A 94 3.08 -13.99 3.63
CA GLN A 94 2.23 -15.00 2.99
C GLN A 94 2.38 -14.96 1.49
N GLY A 95 2.29 -16.14 0.88
CA GLY A 95 2.26 -16.30 -0.57
C GLY A 95 3.61 -16.57 -1.19
N ARG A 96 3.63 -16.53 -2.52
CA ARG A 96 4.79 -16.74 -3.37
C ARG A 96 4.80 -15.70 -4.46
N VAL A 97 5.87 -14.93 -4.55
CA VAL A 97 5.96 -13.74 -5.40
C VAL A 97 7.17 -13.84 -6.33
N GLU A 98 6.95 -13.73 -7.63
CA GLU A 98 8.02 -13.47 -8.60
C GLU A 98 8.26 -11.97 -8.66
N THR A 99 9.48 -11.53 -8.37
CA THR A 99 9.89 -10.14 -8.58
C THR A 99 10.75 -10.07 -9.84
N ARG A 100 10.23 -9.45 -10.89
CA ARG A 100 10.98 -9.12 -12.10
C ARG A 100 11.70 -7.80 -11.86
N TYR A 101 12.98 -7.70 -12.25
CA TYR A 101 13.79 -6.53 -11.91
C TYR A 101 14.92 -6.24 -12.88
N GLY A 102 15.55 -5.07 -12.67
CA GLY A 102 16.65 -4.57 -13.50
C GLY A 102 16.17 -3.92 -14.77
N GLU A 103 17.12 -3.55 -15.64
CA GLU A 103 16.81 -2.89 -16.90
C GLU A 103 15.93 -3.75 -17.79
N GLY A 104 14.78 -3.19 -18.20
CA GLY A 104 13.78 -3.89 -18.99
C GLY A 104 13.14 -5.09 -18.28
N LEU A 105 13.30 -5.20 -16.95
CA LEU A 105 12.74 -6.29 -16.11
C LEU A 105 13.16 -7.69 -16.56
N LYS A 106 14.40 -7.83 -17.08
CA LYS A 106 14.90 -9.07 -17.69
C LYS A 106 15.35 -10.12 -16.69
N LYS A 107 15.51 -9.74 -15.43
CA LYS A 107 15.89 -10.65 -14.34
C LYS A 107 14.65 -10.95 -13.50
N SER A 108 14.61 -12.14 -12.87
CA SER A 108 13.58 -12.43 -11.88
C SER A 108 14.15 -13.24 -10.72
N VAL A 109 13.45 -13.15 -9.59
CA VAL A 109 13.65 -13.98 -8.41
C VAL A 109 12.30 -14.33 -7.84
N VAL A 110 12.15 -15.57 -7.35
CA VAL A 110 10.94 -16.00 -6.65
C VAL A 110 11.25 -16.05 -5.16
N ASN A 111 10.39 -15.40 -4.39
CA ASN A 111 10.44 -15.38 -2.94
C ASN A 111 9.19 -16.06 -2.36
N GLU A 112 9.36 -16.67 -1.18
CA GLU A 112 8.33 -17.40 -0.45
C GLU A 112 8.10 -16.79 0.94
N ALA A 113 7.01 -17.15 1.59
CA ALA A 113 6.72 -16.69 2.95
C ALA A 113 7.88 -17.01 3.89
N GLY A 114 8.34 -16.01 4.65
CA GLY A 114 9.51 -16.07 5.52
C GLY A 114 10.75 -15.38 4.95
N ASP A 115 10.78 -15.07 3.66
CA ASP A 115 11.94 -14.43 3.04
C ASP A 115 12.05 -12.96 3.41
N PHE A 116 13.28 -12.51 3.62
CA PHE A 116 13.68 -11.10 3.67
C PHE A 116 14.26 -10.70 2.32
N ILE A 117 13.75 -9.62 1.77
CA ILE A 117 14.10 -9.13 0.43
C ILE A 117 14.65 -7.72 0.56
N PHE A 118 15.77 -7.44 -0.11
CA PHE A 118 16.35 -6.11 -0.20
C PHE A 118 16.30 -5.62 -1.65
N ILE A 119 15.78 -4.42 -1.84
CA ILE A 119 15.75 -3.75 -3.15
C ILE A 119 16.60 -2.49 -3.02
N PRO A 120 17.75 -2.42 -3.74
CA PRO A 120 18.58 -1.22 -3.79
C PRO A 120 17.83 -0.02 -4.37
N PRO A 121 18.29 1.21 -4.09
CA PRO A 121 17.76 2.41 -4.72
C PRO A 121 17.77 2.32 -6.25
N ASP A 122 16.78 2.92 -6.87
CA ASP A 122 16.68 3.10 -8.32
C ASP A 122 16.63 1.81 -9.16
N VAL A 123 16.49 0.63 -8.53
CA VAL A 123 16.33 -0.63 -9.25
C VAL A 123 14.89 -0.79 -9.71
N PRO A 124 14.60 -0.82 -11.03
CA PRO A 124 13.27 -1.10 -11.54
C PRO A 124 12.82 -2.51 -11.13
N HIS A 125 11.59 -2.63 -10.65
CA HIS A 125 11.05 -3.92 -10.25
C HIS A 125 9.54 -3.99 -10.37
N GLN A 126 9.04 -5.23 -10.46
CA GLN A 126 7.62 -5.57 -10.55
C GLN A 126 7.38 -6.87 -9.79
N PRO A 127 6.75 -6.85 -8.63
CA PRO A 127 6.29 -8.06 -7.95
C PRO A 127 4.99 -8.58 -8.58
N VAL A 128 4.92 -9.90 -8.76
CA VAL A 128 3.79 -10.66 -9.32
C VAL A 128 3.43 -11.77 -8.36
N ASN A 129 2.19 -11.86 -7.91
CA ASN A 129 1.70 -12.98 -7.12
C ASN A 129 1.51 -14.21 -8.01
N LEU A 130 2.21 -15.29 -7.71
CA LEU A 130 2.15 -16.54 -8.49
C LEU A 130 0.92 -17.39 -8.17
N SER A 131 0.19 -17.10 -7.07
CA SER A 131 -1.07 -17.76 -6.76
C SER A 131 -2.24 -17.10 -7.47
N THR A 132 -3.12 -17.90 -8.07
CA THR A 132 -4.37 -17.43 -8.69
C THR A 132 -5.56 -17.47 -7.71
N THR A 133 -5.37 -17.99 -6.50
CA THR A 133 -6.43 -18.19 -5.51
C THR A 133 -6.18 -17.46 -4.19
N GLU A 134 -4.91 -17.28 -3.80
CA GLU A 134 -4.53 -16.71 -2.52
C GLU A 134 -3.77 -15.38 -2.69
N PRO A 135 -3.98 -14.39 -1.83
CA PRO A 135 -3.20 -13.16 -1.85
C PRO A 135 -1.77 -13.39 -1.33
N ALA A 136 -0.83 -12.62 -1.82
CA ALA A 136 0.47 -12.46 -1.19
C ALA A 136 0.44 -11.22 -0.28
N ILE A 137 1.04 -11.35 0.92
CA ILE A 137 1.02 -10.31 1.95
C ILE A 137 2.46 -10.06 2.41
N ALA A 138 2.87 -8.81 2.43
CA ALA A 138 4.20 -8.43 2.87
C ALA A 138 4.18 -7.16 3.75
N ILE A 139 5.18 -7.05 4.62
CA ILE A 139 5.58 -5.80 5.24
C ILE A 139 6.71 -5.20 4.43
N VAL A 140 6.57 -3.94 4.09
CA VAL A 140 7.56 -3.15 3.35
C VAL A 140 8.04 -2.03 4.25
N ALA A 141 9.34 -1.93 4.45
CA ALA A 141 9.97 -0.79 5.13
C ALA A 141 10.95 -0.11 4.18
N ARG A 142 11.06 1.20 4.32
CA ARG A 142 11.90 2.04 3.46
C ARG A 142 12.54 3.16 4.29
N ASN A 143 13.76 3.55 3.94
CA ASN A 143 14.42 4.70 4.56
C ASN A 143 13.91 6.06 4.01
N ASP A 144 12.62 6.11 3.68
CA ASP A 144 11.88 7.26 3.17
C ASP A 144 10.64 7.50 4.06
N PRO A 145 10.56 8.60 4.81
CA PRO A 145 9.41 8.89 5.65
C PRO A 145 8.16 9.34 4.86
N GLU A 146 8.31 9.71 3.60
CA GLU A 146 7.23 10.20 2.73
C GLU A 146 6.59 9.11 1.86
N GLU A 147 7.09 7.88 1.99
CA GLU A 147 6.46 6.66 1.50
C GLU A 147 6.23 6.63 -0.02
N GLN A 148 5.06 7.14 -0.49
CA GLN A 148 4.65 7.07 -1.89
C GLN A 148 5.19 8.22 -2.76
N GLU A 149 5.72 9.28 -2.17
CA GLU A 149 6.13 10.46 -2.94
C GLU A 149 7.26 10.17 -3.94
N HIS A 150 8.21 9.33 -3.53
CA HIS A 150 9.37 8.97 -4.33
C HIS A 150 9.22 7.66 -5.13
N VAL A 151 8.00 7.13 -5.23
CA VAL A 151 7.68 6.03 -6.15
C VAL A 151 7.45 6.60 -7.54
N VAL A 152 8.22 6.11 -8.50
CA VAL A 152 8.13 6.52 -9.92
C VAL A 152 7.82 5.28 -10.77
N LEU A 153 6.77 5.34 -11.58
CA LEU A 153 6.44 4.27 -12.50
C LEU A 153 7.56 4.11 -13.54
N TYR A 154 7.94 2.88 -13.80
CA TYR A 154 8.97 2.55 -14.76
C TYR A 154 8.33 2.26 -16.10
N PRO A 155 8.68 3.01 -17.18
CA PRO A 155 8.07 2.80 -18.48
C PRO A 155 8.42 1.42 -19.03
N GLN A 156 7.42 0.66 -19.40
CA GLN A 156 7.61 -0.50 -20.27
C GLN A 156 8.05 0.03 -21.65
N LYS A 157 9.21 -0.41 -22.17
CA LYS A 157 9.51 -0.17 -23.57
C LYS A 157 8.41 -0.86 -24.38
N GLU A 158 7.72 -0.06 -25.23
CA GLU A 158 6.84 -0.66 -26.22
C GLU A 158 7.62 -1.74 -26.98
N ALA A 159 7.00 -2.91 -27.16
CA ALA A 159 7.57 -3.92 -28.05
C ALA A 159 7.77 -3.27 -29.44
N PRO A 160 8.87 -3.59 -30.15
CA PRO A 160 9.02 -3.13 -31.52
C PRO A 160 7.73 -3.46 -32.30
N LYS A 161 7.14 -2.46 -32.93
CA LYS A 161 6.04 -2.68 -33.86
C LYS A 161 6.68 -3.30 -35.10
N ASP A 162 6.44 -4.59 -35.32
CA ASP A 162 6.77 -5.28 -36.58
C ASP A 162 5.97 -4.72 -37.75
#